data_081191b1d79a3a81373ee63876a00ac5
#
_entry.id   081191b1d79a3a81373ee63876a00ac5
#
_cell.length_a   1.000
_cell.length_b   1.000
_cell.length_c   1.000
_cell.angle_alpha   90.00
_cell.angle_beta   90.00
_cell.angle_gamma   90.00
#
_symmetry.space_group_name_H-M   'P 1'
#
loop_
_entity.id
_entity.type
_entity.pdbx_description
1 polymer ?
#
loop_
_entity_poly.entity_id
_entity_poly.type
_entity_poly.pdbx_seq_one_letter_code
_entity_poly.pdbx_strand_id
1 'polypeptide(L)'
;MKDIEIGPIRPPSESNSLLIRVTRGCHWNKCYFCGLYKSMRFSMRPIDETIEDIKRQAQLNRGKKITSCFLQDGDALVLKTDYLLRILEAINQSFPDMQYITSYARADSITRKSPAELKALRQAGLNHLYSGMETGSDRILKLINKALTWIPLLKAAAWQKKRT
;
A
#
# COMPACT_ATOMS: atom_id res chain seq x y z
N MET A 1 -18.43 16.71 3.20
CA MET A 1 -18.64 15.40 3.87
C MET A 1 -17.28 14.95 4.33
N LYS A 2 -17.04 14.76 5.64
CA LYS A 2 -15.74 14.22 6.10
C LYS A 2 -15.60 12.81 5.56
N ASP A 3 -14.47 12.52 4.91
CA ASP A 3 -14.15 11.17 4.47
C ASP A 3 -14.06 10.24 5.68
N ILE A 4 -14.84 9.17 5.68
CA ILE A 4 -14.82 8.18 6.76
C ILE A 4 -13.53 7.38 6.65
N GLU A 5 -12.77 7.31 7.73
CA GLU A 5 -11.58 6.46 7.84
C GLU A 5 -11.88 5.31 8.80
N ILE A 6 -11.70 4.06 8.32
CA ILE A 6 -11.82 2.88 9.17
C ILE A 6 -10.51 2.68 9.95
N GLY A 7 -10.61 2.01 11.10
CA GLY A 7 -9.46 1.66 11.94
C GLY A 7 -8.36 0.91 11.18
N PRO A 8 -7.20 0.68 11.80
CA PRO A 8 -6.02 0.18 11.13
C PRO A 8 -6.24 -1.22 10.55
N ILE A 9 -6.14 -1.34 9.22
CA ILE A 9 -6.17 -2.61 8.50
C ILE A 9 -4.76 -2.87 7.98
N ARG A 10 -4.11 -3.88 8.54
CA ARG A 10 -2.73 -4.26 8.21
C ARG A 10 -2.52 -5.75 8.47
N PRO A 11 -1.49 -6.39 7.87
CA PRO A 11 -1.12 -7.76 8.22
C PRO A 11 -0.68 -7.86 9.68
N PRO A 12 -0.87 -8.99 10.36
CA PRO A 12 -0.37 -9.19 11.72
C PRO A 12 1.13 -8.94 11.89
N SER A 13 1.93 -9.24 10.85
CA SER A 13 3.37 -8.96 10.80
C SER A 13 3.72 -7.47 10.89
N GLU A 14 2.78 -6.60 10.58
CA GLU A 14 2.93 -5.14 10.63
C GLU A 14 2.32 -4.52 11.91
N SER A 15 2.03 -5.34 12.93
CA SER A 15 1.37 -4.88 14.16
C SER A 15 2.10 -3.71 14.85
N ASN A 16 3.42 -3.67 14.76
CA ASN A 16 4.27 -2.65 15.37
C ASN A 16 4.73 -1.56 14.40
N SER A 17 4.36 -1.64 13.12
CA SER A 17 4.74 -0.64 12.13
C SER A 17 4.00 0.67 12.32
N LEU A 18 4.70 1.78 12.11
CA LEU A 18 4.07 3.09 11.96
C LEU A 18 3.04 3.02 10.83
N LEU A 19 1.88 3.63 11.03
CA LEU A 19 0.82 3.64 10.02
C LEU A 19 0.70 5.01 9.38
N ILE A 20 0.87 5.07 8.07
CA ILE A 20 0.64 6.27 7.27
C ILE A 20 -0.43 5.96 6.22
N ARG A 21 -1.55 6.66 6.29
CA ARG A 21 -2.63 6.47 5.33
C ARG A 21 -2.38 7.32 4.09
N VAL A 22 -2.36 6.68 2.92
CA VAL A 22 -2.16 7.33 1.62
C VAL A 22 -3.39 7.26 0.72
N THR A 23 -4.27 6.28 0.98
CA THR A 23 -5.59 6.15 0.33
C THR A 23 -6.65 5.90 1.39
N ARG A 24 -7.93 6.11 1.05
CA ARG A 24 -9.08 5.70 1.84
C ARG A 24 -9.81 4.60 1.08
N GLY A 25 -9.89 3.42 1.70
CA GLY A 25 -10.58 2.27 1.12
C GLY A 25 -9.77 1.50 0.08
N CYS A 26 -10.49 0.76 -0.75
CA CYS A 26 -9.93 -0.04 -1.84
C CYS A 26 -10.53 0.43 -3.18
N HIS A 27 -9.69 0.72 -4.16
CA HIS A 27 -10.16 1.25 -5.45
C HIS A 27 -11.04 0.26 -6.24
N TRP A 28 -10.85 -1.05 -6.05
CA TRP A 28 -11.70 -2.05 -6.64
C TRP A 28 -12.99 -2.27 -5.85
N ASN A 29 -12.89 -2.54 -4.57
CA ASN A 29 -13.98 -2.69 -3.57
C ASN A 29 -15.19 -3.55 -3.98
N LYS A 30 -15.04 -4.46 -4.97
CA LYS A 30 -16.13 -5.28 -5.52
C LYS A 30 -15.98 -6.78 -5.24
N CYS A 31 -14.91 -7.22 -4.58
CA CYS A 31 -14.72 -8.62 -4.23
C CYS A 31 -15.86 -9.10 -3.33
N TYR A 32 -16.49 -10.24 -3.64
CA TYR A 32 -17.65 -10.74 -2.89
C TYR A 32 -17.27 -11.24 -1.49
N PHE A 33 -16.07 -11.71 -1.30
CA PHE A 33 -15.57 -12.20 -0.01
C PHE A 33 -15.08 -11.11 0.93
N CYS A 34 -14.81 -9.89 0.45
CA CYS A 34 -14.20 -8.82 1.23
C CYS A 34 -15.25 -7.79 1.67
N GLY A 35 -15.45 -7.67 2.98
CA GLY A 35 -16.35 -6.69 3.59
C GLY A 35 -15.69 -5.40 4.06
N LEU A 36 -14.35 -5.33 4.04
CA LEU A 36 -13.58 -4.30 4.76
C LEU A 36 -13.93 -2.85 4.37
N TYR A 37 -14.18 -2.59 3.10
CA TYR A 37 -14.37 -1.22 2.61
C TYR A 37 -15.72 -0.99 1.93
N LYS A 38 -16.71 -1.91 2.11
CA LYS A 38 -18.00 -1.83 1.40
C LYS A 38 -18.79 -0.55 1.67
N SER A 39 -18.67 0.00 2.86
CA SER A 39 -19.33 1.25 3.27
C SER A 39 -18.57 2.51 2.86
N MET A 40 -17.40 2.38 2.23
CA MET A 40 -16.52 3.50 1.90
C MET A 40 -16.45 3.74 0.41
N ARG A 41 -16.42 5.01 0.03
CA ARG A 41 -15.98 5.42 -1.30
C ARG A 41 -14.46 5.52 -1.30
N PHE A 42 -13.82 4.93 -2.34
CA PHE A 42 -12.39 5.10 -2.54
C PHE A 42 -12.02 6.56 -2.79
N SER A 43 -10.98 7.03 -2.12
CA SER A 43 -10.35 8.33 -2.42
C SER A 43 -8.83 8.26 -2.19
N MET A 44 -8.09 9.08 -2.91
CA MET A 44 -6.68 9.34 -2.64
C MET A 44 -6.59 10.47 -1.63
N ARG A 45 -5.74 10.35 -0.62
CA ARG A 45 -5.50 11.48 0.29
C ARG A 45 -4.71 12.57 -0.44
N PRO A 46 -5.03 13.85 -0.23
CA PRO A 46 -4.17 14.94 -0.68
C PRO A 46 -2.76 14.78 -0.16
N ILE A 47 -1.76 15.07 -0.99
CA ILE A 47 -0.36 14.85 -0.61
C ILE A 47 0.06 15.70 0.59
N ASP A 48 -0.41 16.94 0.66
CA ASP A 48 -0.08 17.86 1.75
C ASP A 48 -0.67 17.36 3.07
N GLU A 49 -1.92 16.86 3.06
CA GLU A 49 -2.55 16.23 4.22
C GLU A 49 -1.74 15.01 4.71
N THR A 50 -1.22 14.20 3.78
CA THR A 50 -0.41 13.03 4.13
C THR A 50 0.94 13.43 4.70
N ILE A 51 1.59 14.46 4.15
CA ILE A 51 2.86 14.98 4.65
C ILE A 51 2.69 15.61 6.05
N GLU A 52 1.61 16.34 6.27
CA GLU A 52 1.30 16.89 7.61
C GLU A 52 1.08 15.78 8.63
N ASP A 53 0.40 14.70 8.24
CA ASP A 53 0.20 13.53 9.09
C ASP A 53 1.54 12.87 9.44
N ILE A 54 2.46 12.72 8.48
CA ILE A 54 3.80 12.18 8.71
C ILE A 54 4.56 13.05 9.74
N LYS A 55 4.54 14.38 9.59
CA LYS A 55 5.18 15.31 10.52
C LYS A 55 4.58 15.22 11.93
N ARG A 56 3.25 15.13 12.01
CA ARG A 56 2.53 14.95 13.28
C ARG A 56 2.93 13.63 13.94
N GLN A 57 3.01 12.54 13.18
CA GLN A 57 3.44 11.24 13.69
C GLN A 57 4.89 11.27 14.17
N ALA A 58 5.77 12.01 13.52
CA ALA A 58 7.15 12.20 13.98
C ALA A 58 7.21 12.94 15.33
N GLN A 59 6.39 13.96 15.52
CA GLN A 59 6.28 14.65 16.79
C GLN A 59 5.76 13.75 17.92
N LEU A 60 4.70 12.97 17.67
CA LEU A 60 4.09 12.05 18.63
C LEU A 60 5.03 10.90 19.03
N ASN A 61 5.95 10.54 18.15
CA ASN A 61 6.91 9.46 18.39
C ASN A 61 8.34 9.98 18.67
N ARG A 62 8.47 11.23 19.08
CA ARG A 62 9.77 11.83 19.41
C ARG A 62 10.48 11.01 20.49
N GLY A 63 11.74 10.66 20.24
CA GLY A 63 12.54 9.82 21.14
C GLY A 63 12.30 8.32 21.04
N LYS A 64 11.36 7.87 20.19
CA LYS A 64 11.17 6.45 19.90
C LYS A 64 11.91 6.08 18.62
N LYS A 65 12.52 4.89 18.61
CA LYS A 65 13.13 4.32 17.41
C LYS A 65 12.06 3.67 16.54
N ILE A 66 11.68 4.33 15.44
CA ILE A 66 10.71 3.82 14.46
C ILE A 66 11.47 3.27 13.26
N THR A 67 11.40 1.96 13.07
CA THR A 67 12.16 1.23 12.05
C THR A 67 11.31 0.71 10.89
N SER A 68 9.98 0.72 11.03
CA SER A 68 9.07 0.20 10.02
C SER A 68 7.84 1.07 9.85
N CYS A 69 7.33 1.13 8.62
CA CYS A 69 6.12 1.85 8.28
C CYS A 69 5.26 1.03 7.32
N PHE A 70 3.95 1.03 7.54
CA PHE A 70 2.97 0.44 6.66
C PHE A 70 2.09 1.53 6.02
N LEU A 71 2.08 1.59 4.69
CA LEU A 71 1.22 2.51 3.94
C LEU A 71 -0.18 1.93 3.80
N GLN A 72 -1.17 2.59 4.37
CA GLN A 72 -2.59 2.23 4.31
C GLN A 72 -3.28 2.91 3.11
N ASP A 73 -4.40 2.45 2.60
CA ASP A 73 -5.26 1.33 2.96
C ASP A 73 -5.08 0.14 2.01
N GLY A 74 -6.10 -0.18 1.22
CA GLY A 74 -6.20 -1.44 0.48
C GLY A 74 -5.29 -1.59 -0.73
N ASP A 75 -4.74 -0.49 -1.26
CA ASP A 75 -3.81 -0.51 -2.40
C ASP A 75 -3.10 0.84 -2.57
N ALA A 76 -1.91 1.00 -2.01
CA ALA A 76 -1.14 2.23 -2.18
C ALA A 76 -0.55 2.36 -3.60
N LEU A 77 -0.30 1.25 -4.30
CA LEU A 77 0.32 1.28 -5.63
C LEU A 77 -0.59 1.80 -6.75
N VAL A 78 -1.88 2.00 -6.48
CA VAL A 78 -2.78 2.72 -7.41
C VAL A 78 -2.38 4.18 -7.60
N LEU A 79 -1.67 4.75 -6.63
CA LEU A 79 -1.18 6.12 -6.67
C LEU A 79 -0.08 6.30 -7.72
N LYS A 80 0.04 7.52 -8.27
CA LYS A 80 1.14 7.87 -9.18
C LYS A 80 2.49 7.69 -8.49
N THR A 81 3.49 7.30 -9.26
CA THR A 81 4.84 7.04 -8.73
C THR A 81 5.45 8.27 -8.07
N ASP A 82 5.32 9.44 -8.69
CA ASP A 82 5.84 10.70 -8.12
C ASP A 82 5.19 11.04 -6.77
N TYR A 83 3.89 10.78 -6.62
CA TYR A 83 3.20 10.95 -5.35
C TYR A 83 3.82 10.04 -4.28
N LEU A 84 4.00 8.74 -4.60
CA LEU A 84 4.58 7.78 -3.67
C LEU A 84 6.03 8.15 -3.30
N LEU A 85 6.84 8.58 -4.27
CA LEU A 85 8.23 8.99 -4.02
C LEU A 85 8.30 10.16 -3.04
N ARG A 86 7.44 11.17 -3.18
CA ARG A 86 7.37 12.29 -2.23
C ARG A 86 6.96 11.84 -0.82
N ILE A 87 6.04 10.89 -0.71
CA ILE A 87 5.63 10.33 0.60
C ILE A 87 6.77 9.53 1.23
N LEU A 88 7.44 8.68 0.46
CA LEU A 88 8.57 7.88 0.94
C LEU A 88 9.72 8.78 1.40
N GLU A 89 10.01 9.85 0.66
CA GLU A 89 11.00 10.85 1.04
C GLU A 89 10.63 11.53 2.37
N ALA A 90 9.39 11.99 2.51
CA ALA A 90 8.92 12.61 3.74
C ALA A 90 9.00 11.68 4.96
N ILE A 91 8.70 10.38 4.78
CA ILE A 91 8.85 9.36 5.83
C ILE A 91 10.31 9.21 6.22
N ASN A 92 11.22 9.03 5.26
CA ASN A 92 12.65 8.83 5.52
C ASN A 92 13.28 10.06 6.20
N GLN A 93 12.88 11.26 5.81
CA GLN A 93 13.34 12.53 6.46
C GLN A 93 12.81 12.66 7.89
N SER A 94 11.59 12.21 8.15
CA SER A 94 10.94 12.33 9.46
C SER A 94 11.32 11.23 10.45
N PHE A 95 11.77 10.07 9.94
CA PHE A 95 12.13 8.88 10.72
C PHE A 95 13.48 8.32 10.26
N PRO A 96 14.61 8.88 10.77
CA PRO A 96 15.96 8.53 10.29
C PRO A 96 16.36 7.07 10.53
N ASP A 97 15.71 6.37 11.47
CA ASP A 97 15.93 4.96 11.75
C ASP A 97 15.10 4.02 10.85
N MET A 98 14.36 4.55 9.85
CA MET A 98 13.48 3.76 8.98
C MET A 98 14.29 2.72 8.18
N GLN A 99 13.96 1.45 8.34
CA GLN A 99 14.63 0.33 7.67
C GLN A 99 13.82 -0.21 6.50
N TYR A 100 12.48 -0.27 6.64
CA TYR A 100 11.61 -0.74 5.59
C TYR A 100 10.23 -0.11 5.64
N ILE A 101 9.67 0.09 4.46
CA ILE A 101 8.30 0.56 4.27
C ILE A 101 7.56 -0.51 3.46
N THR A 102 6.35 -0.81 3.87
CA THR A 102 5.53 -1.87 3.30
C THR A 102 4.13 -1.36 2.94
N SER A 103 3.38 -2.11 2.14
CA SER A 103 2.03 -1.72 1.73
C SER A 103 1.23 -2.91 1.23
N TYR A 104 -0.10 -2.82 1.29
CA TYR A 104 -0.93 -3.61 0.40
C TYR A 104 -0.83 -3.11 -1.03
N ALA A 105 -0.84 -4.03 -1.97
CA ALA A 105 -0.89 -3.73 -3.39
C ALA A 105 -1.69 -4.80 -4.15
N ARG A 106 -2.58 -4.37 -5.01
CA ARG A 106 -3.24 -5.28 -5.95
C ARG A 106 -2.29 -5.61 -7.11
N ALA A 107 -2.38 -6.82 -7.63
CA ALA A 107 -1.50 -7.26 -8.72
C ALA A 107 -1.63 -6.39 -9.99
N ASP A 108 -2.83 -5.88 -10.30
CA ASP A 108 -3.05 -4.96 -11.41
C ASP A 108 -2.34 -3.62 -11.21
N SER A 109 -2.32 -3.09 -9.99
CA SER A 109 -1.58 -1.85 -9.68
C SER A 109 -0.06 -2.05 -9.78
N ILE A 110 0.44 -3.22 -9.37
CA ILE A 110 1.86 -3.57 -9.54
C ILE A 110 2.22 -3.65 -11.03
N THR A 111 1.42 -4.35 -11.83
CA THR A 111 1.71 -4.59 -13.25
C THR A 111 1.50 -3.37 -14.15
N ARG A 112 0.78 -2.36 -13.71
CA ARG A 112 0.64 -1.07 -14.40
C ARG A 112 1.89 -0.19 -14.27
N LYS A 113 2.73 -0.44 -13.27
CA LYS A 113 3.99 0.30 -13.12
C LYS A 113 5.08 -0.33 -13.98
N SER A 114 5.87 0.52 -14.59
CA SER A 114 7.07 0.09 -15.32
C SER A 114 8.13 -0.47 -14.36
N PRO A 115 9.07 -1.29 -14.87
CA PRO A 115 10.19 -1.76 -14.07
C PRO A 115 11.04 -0.63 -13.47
N ALA A 116 11.16 0.50 -14.19
CA ALA A 116 11.90 1.68 -13.72
C ALA A 116 11.19 2.33 -12.52
N GLU A 117 9.87 2.51 -12.59
CA GLU A 117 9.06 3.04 -11.48
C GLU A 117 9.15 2.14 -10.24
N LEU A 118 8.99 0.83 -10.41
CA LEU A 118 9.10 -0.11 -9.30
C LEU A 118 10.51 -0.12 -8.69
N LYS A 119 11.56 0.04 -9.52
CA LYS A 119 12.94 0.19 -9.03
C LYS A 119 13.11 1.48 -8.23
N ALA A 120 12.59 2.60 -8.71
CA ALA A 120 12.64 3.88 -8.00
C ALA A 120 11.92 3.81 -6.65
N LEU A 121 10.72 3.24 -6.58
CA LEU A 121 9.99 3.05 -5.34
C LEU A 121 10.76 2.18 -4.34
N ARG A 122 11.41 1.12 -4.82
CA ARG A 122 12.25 0.28 -3.97
C ARG A 122 13.46 1.03 -3.43
N GLN A 123 14.14 1.80 -4.27
CA GLN A 123 15.29 2.61 -3.85
C GLN A 123 14.90 3.67 -2.83
N ALA A 124 13.66 4.18 -2.91
CA ALA A 124 13.09 5.11 -1.95
C ALA A 124 12.62 4.45 -0.65
N GLY A 125 12.76 3.11 -0.50
CA GLY A 125 12.45 2.40 0.74
C GLY A 125 11.16 1.60 0.77
N LEU A 126 10.38 1.52 -0.32
CA LEU A 126 9.22 0.63 -0.42
C LEU A 126 9.69 -0.81 -0.66
N ASN A 127 9.89 -1.58 0.42
CA ASN A 127 10.59 -2.85 0.40
C ASN A 127 9.69 -4.05 0.09
N HIS A 128 8.49 -4.10 0.67
CA HIS A 128 7.59 -5.24 0.56
C HIS A 128 6.19 -4.82 0.16
N LEU A 129 5.56 -5.66 -0.66
CA LEU A 129 4.17 -5.51 -1.09
C LEU A 129 3.39 -6.77 -0.72
N TYR A 130 2.32 -6.58 0.04
CA TYR A 130 1.37 -7.65 0.35
C TYR A 130 0.29 -7.69 -0.71
N SER A 131 0.25 -8.77 -1.50
CA SER A 131 -0.73 -8.91 -2.58
C SER A 131 -1.55 -10.17 -2.41
N GLY A 132 -2.87 -10.01 -2.35
CA GLY A 132 -3.80 -11.13 -2.28
C GLY A 132 -3.89 -11.85 -3.63
N MET A 133 -3.38 -13.07 -3.69
CA MET A 133 -3.49 -13.93 -4.88
C MET A 133 -4.83 -14.64 -4.93
N GLU A 134 -5.38 -14.99 -3.78
CA GLU A 134 -6.64 -15.74 -3.54
C GLU A 134 -6.62 -17.14 -4.19
N THR A 135 -6.40 -17.22 -5.50
CA THR A 135 -6.38 -18.48 -6.27
C THR A 135 -5.68 -18.30 -7.61
N GLY A 136 -5.17 -19.37 -8.19
CA GLY A 136 -4.65 -19.42 -9.56
C GLY A 136 -5.70 -19.74 -10.65
N SER A 137 -6.98 -19.87 -10.28
CA SER A 137 -8.07 -20.21 -11.21
C SER A 137 -8.83 -18.96 -11.66
N ASP A 138 -8.78 -18.66 -12.97
CA ASP A 138 -9.55 -17.53 -13.53
C ASP A 138 -11.06 -17.70 -13.32
N ARG A 139 -11.56 -18.94 -13.33
CA ARG A 139 -12.97 -19.23 -13.04
C ARG A 139 -13.35 -18.80 -11.62
N ILE A 140 -12.52 -19.11 -10.64
CA ILE A 140 -12.76 -18.73 -9.24
C ILE A 140 -12.56 -17.23 -9.07
N LEU A 141 -11.50 -16.62 -9.65
CA LEU A 141 -11.29 -15.18 -9.60
C LEU A 141 -12.50 -14.41 -10.14
N LYS A 142 -13.11 -14.90 -11.21
CA LYS A 142 -14.34 -14.33 -11.76
C LYS A 142 -15.55 -14.53 -10.80
N LEU A 143 -15.70 -15.71 -10.21
CA LEU A 143 -16.77 -15.98 -9.24
C LEU A 143 -16.71 -15.08 -8.03
N ILE A 144 -15.52 -14.81 -7.48
CA ILE A 144 -15.35 -13.93 -6.32
C ILE A 144 -15.24 -12.45 -6.68
N ASN A 145 -15.39 -12.11 -7.95
CA ASN A 145 -15.30 -10.75 -8.50
C ASN A 145 -13.99 -10.03 -8.13
N LYS A 146 -12.86 -10.75 -8.23
CA LYS A 146 -11.53 -10.17 -7.93
C LYS A 146 -11.04 -9.20 -9.02
N ALA A 147 -11.63 -9.24 -10.22
CA ALA A 147 -11.27 -8.47 -11.43
C ALA A 147 -9.79 -8.61 -11.85
N LEU A 148 -9.23 -9.76 -11.66
CA LEU A 148 -7.88 -10.11 -12.08
C LEU A 148 -7.93 -11.48 -12.77
N THR A 149 -7.05 -11.68 -13.75
CA THR A 149 -6.70 -13.00 -14.22
C THR A 149 -5.44 -13.48 -13.48
N TRP A 150 -5.14 -14.76 -13.53
CA TRP A 150 -3.95 -15.32 -12.90
C TRP A 150 -2.62 -14.77 -13.47
N ILE A 151 -2.61 -14.31 -14.76
CA ILE A 151 -1.41 -13.79 -15.42
C ILE A 151 -0.81 -12.55 -14.72
N PRO A 152 -1.56 -11.48 -14.41
CA PRO A 152 -1.06 -10.37 -13.60
C PRO A 152 -0.56 -10.81 -12.22
N LEU A 153 -1.21 -11.79 -11.59
CA LEU A 153 -0.78 -12.34 -10.31
C LEU A 153 0.60 -13.00 -10.40
N LEU A 154 0.84 -13.81 -11.45
CA LEU A 154 2.15 -14.43 -11.68
C LEU A 154 3.23 -13.38 -12.01
N LYS A 155 2.91 -12.39 -12.85
CA LYS A 155 3.86 -11.30 -13.18
C LYS A 155 4.26 -10.52 -11.93
N ALA A 156 3.31 -10.19 -11.07
CA ALA A 156 3.58 -9.52 -9.79
C ALA A 156 4.47 -10.38 -8.87
N ALA A 157 4.16 -11.67 -8.73
CA ALA A 157 4.95 -12.62 -7.93
C ALA A 157 6.37 -12.81 -8.49
N ALA A 158 6.52 -12.98 -9.82
CA ALA A 158 7.81 -13.11 -10.48
C ALA A 158 8.69 -11.86 -10.30
N TRP A 159 8.08 -10.68 -10.26
CA TRP A 159 8.80 -9.44 -10.00
C TRP A 159 9.35 -9.38 -8.57
N GLN A 160 8.62 -9.88 -7.58
CA GLN A 160 9.09 -9.96 -6.20
C GLN A 160 10.25 -10.96 -6.05
N LYS A 161 10.22 -12.10 -6.76
CA LYS A 161 11.22 -13.18 -6.66
C LYS A 161 12.58 -12.86 -7.30
N LYS A 162 12.66 -11.95 -8.28
CA LYS A 162 13.93 -11.57 -8.94
C LYS A 162 14.88 -10.74 -8.07
N ARG A 163 14.65 -10.66 -6.73
CA ARG A 163 15.35 -9.72 -5.84
C ARG A 163 15.76 -10.28 -4.48
N THR A 164 15.72 -11.58 -4.32
CA THR A 164 16.47 -12.31 -3.31
C THR A 164 17.75 -12.84 -3.91
#